data_bfe33398c61835e2be18ccfaa2bf87ff
#
_entry.id   bfe33398c61835e2be18ccfaa2bf87ff
#
_cell.length_a   1.000
_cell.length_b   1.000
_cell.length_c   1.000
_cell.angle_alpha   90.00
_cell.angle_beta   90.00
_cell.angle_gamma   90.00
#
_symmetry.space_group_name_H-M   'P 1'
#
loop_
_entity.id
_entity.type
_entity.pdbx_description
1 polymer ?
#
loop_
_entity_poly.entity_id
_entity_poly.type
_entity_poly.pdbx_seq_one_letter_code
_entity_poly.pdbx_strand_id
1 'polypeptide(L)'
;MLGQLQDAGNTTTISNYLNLLDECGLLASLSKYAGDEARTRASVPKFQVYNSALMNAYNPLRFKAARTDTKEWGRLFESAVGAHLVNGADKGNYEVFYWREGNEEVDYIIKKDGKLVAIEVKSGRRSTNSGLSRFRETF
;
A
#
# COMPACT_ATOMS: atom_id res chain seq x y z
N MET A 1 -3.53 14.62 7.82
CA MET A 1 -2.84 15.17 6.63
C MET A 1 -3.14 16.64 6.38
N LEU A 2 -4.39 17.10 6.39
CA LEU A 2 -4.75 18.53 6.21
C LEU A 2 -4.10 19.48 7.23
N GLY A 3 -3.95 19.07 8.49
CA GLY A 3 -3.35 19.91 9.53
C GLY A 3 -1.84 20.14 9.40
N GLN A 4 -1.16 19.49 8.43
CA GLN A 4 0.27 19.66 8.19
C GLN A 4 0.57 20.45 6.91
N LEU A 5 -0.45 20.79 6.12
CA LEU A 5 -0.34 21.51 4.87
C LEU A 5 -1.07 22.85 5.04
N GLN A 6 -0.35 23.89 5.47
CA GLN A 6 -0.92 25.21 5.76
C GLN A 6 -1.57 25.89 4.55
N ASP A 7 -1.27 25.45 3.30
CA ASP A 7 -1.79 26.02 2.05
C ASP A 7 -2.53 25.01 1.15
N ALA A 8 -2.90 23.83 1.63
CA ALA A 8 -3.38 22.73 0.77
C ALA A 8 -4.86 22.80 0.36
N GLY A 9 -5.56 23.86 0.64
CA GLY A 9 -6.98 23.92 0.29
C GLY A 9 -7.82 22.86 1.04
N ASN A 10 -8.93 22.46 0.44
CA ASN A 10 -9.84 21.49 1.02
C ASN A 10 -9.47 20.04 0.63
N THR A 11 -10.18 19.05 1.18
CA THR A 11 -10.01 17.61 0.89
C THR A 11 -10.14 17.29 -0.60
N THR A 12 -10.97 18.04 -1.35
CA THR A 12 -11.16 17.88 -2.80
C THR A 12 -9.88 18.17 -3.56
N THR A 13 -9.15 19.24 -3.19
CA THR A 13 -7.87 19.59 -3.81
C THR A 13 -6.83 18.48 -3.62
N ILE A 14 -6.74 17.90 -2.42
CA ILE A 14 -5.82 16.79 -2.14
C ILE A 14 -6.20 15.57 -2.95
N SER A 15 -7.49 15.21 -3.02
CA SER A 15 -7.97 14.09 -3.83
C SER A 15 -7.64 14.27 -5.31
N ASN A 16 -7.81 15.48 -5.85
CA ASN A 16 -7.48 15.77 -7.25
C ASN A 16 -5.97 15.60 -7.52
N TYR A 17 -5.10 16.05 -6.61
CA TYR A 17 -3.65 15.83 -6.74
C TYR A 17 -3.28 14.35 -6.67
N LEU A 18 -3.92 13.58 -5.79
CA LEU A 18 -3.68 12.14 -5.69
C LEU A 18 -4.12 11.41 -6.97
N ASN A 19 -5.28 11.77 -7.53
CA ASN A 19 -5.74 11.23 -8.81
C ASN A 19 -4.76 11.57 -9.94
N LEU A 20 -4.28 12.80 -10.01
CA LEU A 20 -3.29 13.21 -11.01
C LEU A 20 -1.98 12.41 -10.89
N LEU A 21 -1.50 12.18 -9.67
CA LEU A 21 -0.30 11.38 -9.42
C LEU A 21 -0.49 9.90 -9.80
N ASP A 22 -1.70 9.38 -9.63
CA ASP A 22 -2.09 8.04 -10.04
C ASP A 22 -2.14 7.91 -11.57
N GLU A 23 -2.84 8.83 -12.25
CA GLU A 23 -2.89 8.90 -13.71
C GLU A 23 -1.51 9.06 -14.36
N CYS A 24 -0.59 9.75 -13.68
CA CYS A 24 0.81 9.88 -14.13
C CYS A 24 1.66 8.63 -13.83
N GLY A 25 1.13 7.59 -13.19
CA GLY A 25 1.86 6.40 -12.80
C GLY A 25 2.95 6.64 -11.75
N LEU A 26 2.79 7.64 -10.90
CA LEU A 26 3.75 7.97 -9.84
C LEU A 26 3.36 7.38 -8.49
N LEU A 27 2.07 7.50 -8.11
CA LEU A 27 1.59 7.14 -6.79
C LEU A 27 0.17 6.58 -6.85
N ALA A 28 -0.01 5.30 -6.56
CA ALA A 28 -1.32 4.69 -6.38
C ALA A 28 -1.88 4.94 -4.97
N SER A 29 -3.18 5.13 -4.89
CA SER A 29 -3.94 5.28 -3.64
C SER A 29 -4.72 4.00 -3.35
N LEU A 30 -4.14 3.09 -2.54
CA LEU A 30 -4.80 1.84 -2.18
C LEU A 30 -5.88 2.08 -1.14
N SER A 31 -7.12 1.71 -1.45
CA SER A 31 -8.21 1.75 -0.49
C SER A 31 -8.11 0.60 0.53
N LYS A 32 -8.65 0.81 1.73
CA LYS A 32 -8.76 -0.25 2.72
C LYS A 32 -9.86 -1.23 2.29
N TYR A 33 -9.56 -2.52 2.24
CA TYR A 33 -10.58 -3.52 2.04
C TYR A 33 -11.47 -3.65 3.28
N ALA A 34 -12.79 -3.51 3.11
CA ALA A 34 -13.75 -3.53 4.22
C ALA A 34 -14.93 -4.49 3.99
N GLY A 35 -14.91 -5.29 2.91
CA GLY A 35 -16.01 -6.17 2.52
C GLY A 35 -17.25 -5.44 1.97
N ASP A 36 -17.33 -4.13 2.16
CA ASP A 36 -18.41 -3.24 1.74
C ASP A 36 -17.81 -2.06 0.96
N GLU A 37 -18.37 -1.75 -0.21
CA GLU A 37 -17.84 -0.69 -1.09
C GLU A 37 -17.91 0.70 -0.45
N ALA A 38 -18.98 1.02 0.28
CA ALA A 38 -19.13 2.33 0.89
C ALA A 38 -18.06 2.56 1.97
N ARG A 39 -17.78 1.56 2.80
CA ARG A 39 -16.72 1.60 3.81
C ARG A 39 -15.32 1.63 3.20
N THR A 40 -15.11 0.90 2.10
CA THR A 40 -13.87 0.90 1.34
C THR A 40 -13.57 2.29 0.81
N ARG A 41 -14.53 2.97 0.18
CA ARG A 41 -14.37 4.34 -0.36
C ARG A 41 -14.16 5.40 0.71
N ALA A 42 -14.73 5.24 1.90
CA ALA A 42 -14.60 6.18 3.03
C ALA A 42 -13.28 6.03 3.81
N SER A 43 -12.45 5.07 3.44
CA SER A 43 -11.21 4.75 4.16
C SER A 43 -10.06 5.71 3.84
N VAL A 44 -9.13 5.87 4.81
CA VAL A 44 -7.87 6.58 4.55
C VAL A 44 -7.01 5.71 3.62
N PRO A 45 -6.55 6.21 2.47
CA PRO A 45 -5.76 5.40 1.55
C PRO A 45 -4.34 5.13 2.08
N LYS A 46 -3.80 3.96 1.74
CA LYS A 46 -2.36 3.65 1.82
C LYS A 46 -1.71 4.03 0.49
N PHE A 47 -0.62 4.79 0.55
CA PHE A 47 0.07 5.20 -0.67
C PHE A 47 1.10 4.17 -1.11
N GLN A 48 1.10 3.87 -2.41
CA GLN A 48 2.02 2.94 -3.05
C GLN A 48 2.65 3.59 -4.28
N VAL A 49 3.97 3.70 -4.31
CA VAL A 49 4.67 4.17 -5.52
C VAL A 49 4.62 3.11 -6.62
N TYR A 50 4.43 3.52 -7.86
CA TYR A 50 4.52 2.63 -9.02
C TYR A 50 5.96 2.19 -9.32
N ASN A 51 6.94 3.02 -8.93
CA ASN A 51 8.36 2.72 -9.14
C ASN A 51 9.16 2.96 -7.85
N SER A 52 9.72 1.89 -7.28
CA SER A 52 10.52 1.94 -6.06
C SER A 52 11.78 2.81 -6.20
N ALA A 53 12.26 3.09 -7.43
CA ALA A 53 13.37 4.01 -7.65
C ALA A 53 13.08 5.43 -7.17
N LEU A 54 11.80 5.86 -7.18
CA LEU A 54 11.39 7.17 -6.63
C LEU A 54 11.67 7.27 -5.13
N MET A 55 11.45 6.20 -4.37
CA MET A 55 11.79 6.16 -2.95
C MET A 55 13.30 6.19 -2.74
N ASN A 56 14.04 5.48 -3.57
CA ASN A 56 15.50 5.38 -3.46
C ASN A 56 16.21 6.66 -3.87
N ALA A 57 15.66 7.47 -4.78
CA ALA A 57 16.23 8.73 -5.22
C ALA A 57 16.45 9.74 -4.07
N TYR A 58 15.58 9.68 -3.06
CA TYR A 58 15.65 10.55 -1.86
C TYR A 58 16.11 9.81 -0.60
N ASN A 59 16.49 8.54 -0.71
CA ASN A 59 16.96 7.76 0.42
C ASN A 59 18.42 8.12 0.73
N PRO A 60 18.75 8.60 1.94
CA PRO A 60 20.13 8.91 2.32
C PRO A 60 21.01 7.67 2.45
N LEU A 61 20.41 6.48 2.61
CA LEU A 61 21.13 5.23 2.76
C LEU A 61 21.48 4.64 1.39
N ARG A 62 22.76 4.33 1.19
CA ARG A 62 23.19 3.55 0.05
C ARG A 62 22.76 2.08 0.20
N PHE A 63 22.67 1.35 -0.90
CA PHE A 63 22.17 -0.03 -0.96
C PHE A 63 22.73 -0.96 0.15
N LYS A 64 24.05 -0.94 0.38
CA LYS A 64 24.67 -1.79 1.41
C LYS A 64 24.16 -1.44 2.81
N ALA A 65 24.04 -0.16 3.14
CA ALA A 65 23.53 0.30 4.42
C ALA A 65 22.04 0.01 4.59
N ALA A 66 21.22 0.28 3.57
CA ALA A 66 19.80 -0.03 3.56
C ALA A 66 19.53 -1.54 3.75
N ARG A 67 20.35 -2.40 3.15
CA ARG A 67 20.23 -3.87 3.28
C ARG A 67 20.54 -4.37 4.69
N THR A 68 21.38 -3.69 5.44
CA THR A 68 21.72 -4.04 6.82
C THR A 68 20.77 -3.45 7.85
N ASP A 69 20.04 -2.41 7.50
CA ASP A 69 18.95 -1.85 8.30
C ASP A 69 17.68 -2.65 8.05
N THR A 70 17.29 -3.49 9.00
CA THR A 70 16.16 -4.41 8.85
C THR A 70 14.82 -3.69 8.63
N LYS A 71 14.63 -2.51 9.23
CA LYS A 71 13.42 -1.70 9.09
C LYS A 71 13.35 -1.08 7.70
N GLU A 72 14.43 -0.46 7.27
CA GLU A 72 14.52 0.17 5.96
C GLU A 72 14.43 -0.87 4.83
N TRP A 73 15.14 -1.99 4.99
CA TRP A 73 15.07 -3.10 4.04
C TRP A 73 13.66 -3.68 3.92
N GLY A 74 12.96 -3.85 5.07
CA GLY A 74 11.55 -4.30 5.09
C GLY A 74 10.64 -3.35 4.30
N ARG A 75 10.77 -2.05 4.54
CA ARG A 75 9.99 -1.01 3.85
C ARG A 75 10.23 -0.99 2.34
N LEU A 76 11.50 -1.08 1.92
CA LEU A 76 11.86 -1.11 0.50
C LEU A 76 11.35 -2.38 -0.18
N PHE A 77 11.44 -3.52 0.50
CA PHE A 77 10.96 -4.80 -0.02
C PHE A 77 9.44 -4.83 -0.14
N GLU A 78 8.71 -4.37 0.88
CA GLU A 78 7.25 -4.21 0.82
C GLU A 78 6.84 -3.30 -0.35
N SER A 79 7.47 -2.13 -0.49
CA SER A 79 7.19 -1.21 -1.58
C SER A 79 7.47 -1.80 -2.96
N ALA A 80 8.52 -2.62 -3.11
CA ALA A 80 8.83 -3.29 -4.37
C ALA A 80 7.76 -4.33 -4.76
N VAL A 81 7.27 -5.08 -3.79
CA VAL A 81 6.15 -6.02 -4.00
C VAL A 81 4.89 -5.24 -4.37
N GLY A 82 4.56 -4.18 -3.63
CA GLY A 82 3.40 -3.34 -3.93
C GLY A 82 3.46 -2.72 -5.32
N ALA A 83 4.62 -2.19 -5.72
CA ALA A 83 4.83 -1.66 -7.07
C ALA A 83 4.55 -2.73 -8.16
N HIS A 84 5.01 -3.96 -7.95
CA HIS A 84 4.72 -5.07 -8.86
C HIS A 84 3.22 -5.36 -8.95
N LEU A 85 2.51 -5.36 -7.82
CA LEU A 85 1.08 -5.63 -7.76
C LEU A 85 0.27 -4.53 -8.47
N VAL A 86 0.53 -3.25 -8.18
CA VAL A 86 -0.24 -2.14 -8.80
C VAL A 86 0.03 -2.03 -10.30
N ASN A 87 1.27 -2.22 -10.75
CA ASN A 87 1.60 -2.21 -12.18
C ASN A 87 1.00 -3.41 -12.94
N GLY A 88 0.73 -4.51 -12.25
CA GLY A 88 0.14 -5.71 -12.85
C GLY A 88 -1.39 -5.71 -12.84
N ALA A 89 -2.04 -4.80 -12.11
CA ALA A 89 -3.48 -4.83 -11.83
C ALA A 89 -4.34 -4.83 -13.09
N ASP A 90 -4.12 -3.89 -14.00
CA ASP A 90 -4.88 -3.78 -15.25
C ASP A 90 -4.74 -5.02 -16.14
N LYS A 91 -3.50 -5.46 -16.37
CA LYS A 91 -3.21 -6.65 -17.20
C LYS A 91 -3.72 -7.94 -16.55
N GLY A 92 -3.66 -7.99 -15.22
CA GLY A 92 -4.11 -9.13 -14.43
C GLY A 92 -5.62 -9.16 -14.19
N ASN A 93 -6.32 -8.07 -14.50
CA ASN A 93 -7.74 -7.86 -14.21
C ASN A 93 -8.05 -8.15 -12.75
N TYR A 94 -7.35 -7.47 -11.84
CA TYR A 94 -7.56 -7.54 -10.40
C TYR A 94 -7.42 -6.17 -9.75
N GLU A 95 -8.02 -6.03 -8.57
CA GLU A 95 -7.93 -4.84 -7.72
C GLU A 95 -6.96 -5.08 -6.57
N VAL A 96 -6.23 -4.03 -6.17
CA VAL A 96 -5.29 -4.06 -5.04
C VAL A 96 -5.78 -3.16 -3.93
N PHE A 97 -5.88 -3.72 -2.73
CA PHE A 97 -6.25 -3.03 -1.50
C PHE A 97 -5.20 -3.31 -0.42
N TYR A 98 -5.32 -2.64 0.72
CA TYR A 98 -4.71 -3.06 1.98
C TYR A 98 -5.80 -3.37 3.01
N TRP A 99 -5.44 -4.03 4.10
CA TRP A 99 -6.39 -4.24 5.19
C TRP A 99 -5.76 -3.89 6.53
N ARG A 100 -6.57 -3.28 7.40
CA ARG A 100 -6.17 -2.94 8.76
C ARG A 100 -7.38 -2.90 9.68
N GLU A 101 -7.28 -3.56 10.85
CA GLU A 101 -8.27 -3.52 11.92
C GLU A 101 -7.58 -3.45 13.28
N GLY A 102 -7.76 -2.35 14.00
CA GLY A 102 -7.03 -2.11 15.24
C GLY A 102 -5.51 -2.09 15.01
N ASN A 103 -4.80 -3.04 15.63
CA ASN A 103 -3.35 -3.21 15.50
C ASN A 103 -2.95 -4.27 14.46
N GLU A 104 -3.92 -4.96 13.87
CA GLU A 104 -3.69 -5.98 12.85
C GLU A 104 -3.72 -5.36 11.47
N GLU A 105 -2.77 -5.77 10.62
CA GLU A 105 -2.63 -5.25 9.26
C GLU A 105 -2.24 -6.38 8.31
N VAL A 106 -2.72 -6.28 7.06
CA VAL A 106 -2.25 -7.08 5.92
C VAL A 106 -1.80 -6.11 4.84
N ASP A 107 -0.58 -6.26 4.36
CA ASP A 107 0.06 -5.31 3.45
C ASP A 107 -0.73 -5.11 2.16
N TYR A 108 -1.17 -6.22 1.54
CA TYR A 108 -1.94 -6.19 0.29
C TYR A 108 -3.04 -7.23 0.28
N ILE A 109 -4.18 -6.83 -0.26
CA ILE A 109 -5.31 -7.71 -0.59
C ILE A 109 -5.54 -7.61 -2.09
N ILE A 110 -5.52 -8.73 -2.78
CA ILE A 110 -5.90 -8.82 -4.19
C ILE A 110 -7.33 -9.36 -4.27
N LYS A 111 -8.18 -8.64 -5.01
CA LYS A 111 -9.53 -9.08 -5.34
C LYS A 111 -9.62 -9.37 -6.83
N LYS A 112 -9.97 -10.61 -7.20
CA LYS A 112 -10.16 -11.04 -8.58
C LYS A 112 -11.30 -12.05 -8.65
N ASP A 113 -12.25 -11.84 -9.55
CA ASP A 113 -13.38 -12.75 -9.80
C ASP A 113 -14.09 -13.17 -8.50
N GLY A 114 -14.32 -12.23 -7.59
CA GLY A 114 -14.95 -12.48 -6.28
C GLY A 114 -14.07 -13.21 -5.27
N LYS A 115 -12.84 -13.56 -5.61
CA LYS A 115 -11.88 -14.21 -4.73
C LYS A 115 -10.93 -13.19 -4.11
N LEU A 116 -10.51 -13.46 -2.88
CA LEU A 116 -9.54 -12.63 -2.15
C LEU A 116 -8.25 -13.41 -1.91
N VAL A 117 -7.13 -12.72 -2.12
CA VAL A 117 -5.79 -13.20 -1.74
C VAL A 117 -5.16 -12.18 -0.84
N ALA A 118 -4.88 -12.56 0.40
CA ALA A 118 -4.19 -11.72 1.37
C ALA A 118 -2.68 -11.98 1.33
N ILE A 119 -1.89 -10.93 1.23
CA ILE A 119 -0.43 -10.98 1.09
C ILE A 119 0.20 -10.16 2.20
N GLU A 120 1.03 -10.81 3.00
CA GLU A 120 1.91 -10.19 3.99
C GLU A 120 3.35 -10.29 3.51
N VAL A 121 4.05 -9.17 3.44
CA VAL A 121 5.42 -9.10 2.90
C VAL A 121 6.43 -9.08 4.04
N LYS A 122 7.37 -10.02 4.04
CA LYS A 122 8.44 -10.10 5.05
C LYS A 122 9.80 -10.21 4.37
N SER A 123 10.72 -9.34 4.76
CA SER A 123 12.11 -9.37 4.28
C SER A 123 13.02 -10.27 5.14
N GLY A 124 12.51 -10.87 6.21
CA GLY A 124 13.24 -11.72 7.17
C GLY A 124 12.62 -13.10 7.37
N ARG A 125 13.31 -13.97 8.15
CA ARG A 125 12.92 -15.38 8.34
C ARG A 125 11.86 -15.62 9.43
N ARG A 126 11.59 -14.66 10.31
CA ARG A 126 10.63 -14.82 11.42
C ARG A 126 9.52 -13.80 11.29
N SER A 127 8.29 -14.25 11.25
CA SER A 127 7.12 -13.38 11.34
C SER A 127 5.99 -14.08 12.08
N THR A 128 5.30 -13.35 12.94
CA THR A 128 3.95 -13.70 13.38
C THR A 128 2.99 -13.18 12.32
N ASN A 129 2.03 -14.01 11.92
CA ASN A 129 1.05 -13.68 10.87
C ASN A 129 -0.34 -13.43 11.49
N SER A 130 -0.40 -12.65 12.57
CA SER A 130 -1.66 -12.34 13.25
C SER A 130 -2.65 -11.62 12.32
N GLY A 131 -2.18 -10.69 11.50
CA GLY A 131 -3.00 -9.99 10.52
C GLY A 131 -3.64 -10.91 9.49
N LEU A 132 -2.87 -11.85 8.92
CA LEU A 132 -3.44 -12.85 7.97
C LEU A 132 -4.47 -13.76 8.62
N SER A 133 -4.22 -14.21 9.85
CA SER A 133 -5.16 -15.05 10.60
C SER A 133 -6.44 -14.28 10.88
N ARG A 134 -6.33 -13.04 11.35
CA ARG A 134 -7.48 -12.18 11.63
C ARG A 134 -8.27 -11.82 10.37
N PHE A 135 -7.58 -11.53 9.26
CA PHE A 135 -8.24 -11.28 7.98
C PHE A 135 -9.06 -12.49 7.52
N ARG A 136 -8.48 -13.70 7.60
CA ARG A 136 -9.15 -14.96 7.23
C ARG A 136 -10.39 -15.28 8.09
N GLU A 137 -10.37 -14.86 9.37
CA GLU A 137 -11.52 -15.02 10.26
C GLU A 137 -12.65 -14.04 9.94
N THR A 138 -12.30 -12.89 9.32
CA THR A 138 -13.25 -11.81 9.05
C THR A 138 -13.93 -11.97 7.69
N PHE A 139 -13.22 -12.52 6.71
CA PHE A 139 -13.66 -12.66 5.31
C PHE A 139 -13.49 -14.09 4.78
#